data_f053b72c203fa79b5d26c1a099676184
#
_entry.id   f053b72c203fa79b5d26c1a099676184
#
_cell.length_a   1.000
_cell.length_b   1.000
_cell.length_c   1.000
_cell.angle_alpha   90.00
_cell.angle_beta   90.00
_cell.angle_gamma   90.00
#
_symmetry.space_group_name_H-M   'P 1'
#
loop_
_entity.id
_entity.type
_entity.pdbx_description
1 polymer ?
#
loop_
_entity_poly.entity_id
_entity_poly.type
_entity_poly.pdbx_seq_one_letter_code
_entity_poly.pdbx_strand_id
1 'polypeptide(L)'
;QEWAWCPPGHGDIYASLLDSGLRDKLREGGYRYLFVSNIDNLGAVLDSRPLAYMARNNLAFLMEVTRRGENDRKGGHLAKDEDDGLLLREVAQCPEDDLDHFQDISKHRYFNTNNLWIDLEAVDESWPELPLIVNRKPVRPHEPASEKVLQLEQAMGAAIGVVERSGAIEVGRDRFAPVKTTNELFLLRSDLYSLGPDFHLQQTVESVPRVDLDPEHYKLIGDFEKLVKGIPSLKECHSLKVEGPVTITSEMEFKGDVHLRG
;
A
#
# COMPACT_ATOMS: atom_id res chain seq x y z
N GLN A 1 -25.01 -19.62 0.27
CA GLN A 1 -24.73 -18.97 -1.02
C GLN A 1 -24.28 -17.50 -0.83
N GLU A 2 -24.88 -16.76 0.11
CA GLU A 2 -24.54 -15.34 0.37
C GLU A 2 -23.05 -15.11 0.71
N TRP A 3 -22.44 -16.06 1.40
CA TRP A 3 -21.03 -16.00 1.83
C TRP A 3 -20.03 -16.64 0.85
N ALA A 4 -20.51 -17.07 -0.32
CA ALA A 4 -19.66 -17.69 -1.34
C ALA A 4 -18.94 -16.68 -2.25
N TRP A 5 -19.34 -15.41 -2.20
CA TRP A 5 -18.78 -14.36 -3.04
C TRP A 5 -17.72 -13.56 -2.29
N CYS A 6 -16.58 -13.36 -2.90
CA CYS A 6 -15.53 -12.49 -2.43
C CYS A 6 -14.93 -11.74 -3.62
N PRO A 7 -14.31 -10.57 -3.39
CA PRO A 7 -13.57 -9.89 -4.44
C PRO A 7 -12.42 -10.76 -4.95
N PRO A 8 -12.14 -10.78 -6.27
CA PRO A 8 -11.07 -11.58 -6.87
C PRO A 8 -9.66 -11.03 -6.56
N GLY A 9 -9.58 -9.92 -5.85
CA GLY A 9 -8.36 -9.18 -5.62
C GLY A 9 -8.12 -8.10 -6.69
N HIS A 10 -7.20 -7.17 -6.42
CA HIS A 10 -6.93 -6.07 -7.34
C HIS A 10 -6.18 -6.46 -8.61
N GLY A 11 -5.70 -7.72 -8.71
CA GLY A 11 -5.15 -8.28 -9.94
C GLY A 11 -6.18 -8.44 -11.05
N ASP A 12 -7.46 -8.48 -10.71
CA ASP A 12 -8.57 -8.53 -11.67
C ASP A 12 -8.65 -7.29 -12.60
N ILE A 13 -7.92 -6.23 -12.30
CA ILE A 13 -7.91 -5.01 -13.13
C ILE A 13 -7.58 -5.29 -14.59
N TYR A 14 -6.70 -6.24 -14.88
CA TYR A 14 -6.28 -6.56 -16.24
C TYR A 14 -7.41 -7.24 -17.03
N ALA A 15 -8.05 -8.25 -16.44
CA ALA A 15 -9.21 -8.91 -17.03
C ALA A 15 -10.38 -7.91 -17.16
N SER A 16 -10.65 -7.12 -16.13
CA SER A 16 -11.71 -6.09 -16.15
C SER A 16 -11.49 -5.03 -17.23
N LEU A 17 -10.27 -4.62 -17.52
CA LEU A 17 -9.95 -3.68 -18.63
C LEU A 17 -10.31 -4.28 -19.99
N LEU A 18 -10.04 -5.58 -20.20
CA LEU A 18 -10.35 -6.28 -21.44
C LEU A 18 -11.85 -6.57 -21.57
N ASP A 19 -12.43 -7.26 -20.60
CA ASP A 19 -13.80 -7.76 -20.63
C ASP A 19 -14.86 -6.62 -20.71
N SER A 20 -14.57 -5.48 -20.07
CA SER A 20 -15.45 -4.32 -20.15
C SER A 20 -15.29 -3.48 -21.43
N GLY A 21 -14.26 -3.76 -22.24
CA GLY A 21 -13.88 -2.94 -23.39
C GLY A 21 -13.33 -1.55 -23.01
N LEU A 22 -13.03 -1.31 -21.72
CA LEU A 22 -12.50 -0.03 -21.25
C LEU A 22 -11.11 0.24 -21.82
N ARG A 23 -10.27 -0.80 -21.93
CA ARG A 23 -8.93 -0.70 -22.55
C ARG A 23 -9.01 -0.10 -23.95
N ASP A 24 -9.92 -0.58 -24.80
CA ASP A 24 -10.06 -0.11 -26.18
C ASP A 24 -10.61 1.31 -26.24
N LYS A 25 -11.61 1.64 -25.42
CA LYS A 25 -12.11 3.02 -25.29
C LYS A 25 -11.02 4.02 -24.89
N LEU A 26 -10.13 3.65 -23.97
CA LEU A 26 -9.01 4.49 -23.57
C LEU A 26 -8.02 4.68 -24.72
N ARG A 27 -7.69 3.62 -25.46
CA ARG A 27 -6.80 3.71 -26.64
C ARG A 27 -7.39 4.55 -27.77
N GLU A 28 -8.67 4.38 -28.06
CA GLU A 28 -9.40 5.22 -29.02
C GLU A 28 -9.41 6.70 -28.59
N GLY A 29 -9.45 6.96 -27.29
CA GLY A 29 -9.30 8.30 -26.71
C GLY A 29 -7.87 8.86 -26.75
N GLY A 30 -6.90 8.10 -27.27
CA GLY A 30 -5.49 8.54 -27.39
C GLY A 30 -4.67 8.28 -26.12
N TYR A 31 -5.21 7.59 -25.11
CA TYR A 31 -4.46 7.19 -23.91
C TYR A 31 -3.64 5.94 -24.18
N ARG A 32 -2.36 5.98 -23.85
CA ARG A 32 -1.44 4.84 -23.97
C ARG A 32 -1.05 4.25 -22.63
N TYR A 33 -0.82 5.06 -21.63
CA TYR A 33 -0.32 4.63 -20.35
C TYR A 33 -1.39 4.79 -19.27
N LEU A 34 -1.48 3.80 -18.40
CA LEU A 34 -2.35 3.77 -17.23
C LEU A 34 -1.49 3.83 -15.96
N PHE A 35 -1.82 4.73 -15.04
CA PHE A 35 -1.30 4.75 -13.69
C PHE A 35 -2.34 4.21 -12.72
N VAL A 36 -1.95 3.22 -11.93
CA VAL A 36 -2.81 2.56 -10.95
C VAL A 36 -2.15 2.65 -9.58
N SER A 37 -2.93 2.97 -8.57
CA SER A 37 -2.47 3.00 -7.19
C SER A 37 -3.60 2.61 -6.24
N ASN A 38 -3.24 2.19 -5.02
CA ASN A 38 -4.21 2.05 -3.96
C ASN A 38 -4.74 3.42 -3.53
N ILE A 39 -6.05 3.53 -3.33
CA ILE A 39 -6.68 4.80 -2.94
C ILE A 39 -6.25 5.27 -1.55
N ASP A 40 -5.77 4.37 -0.69
CA ASP A 40 -5.26 4.68 0.63
C ASP A 40 -3.82 5.24 0.62
N ASN A 41 -3.11 5.16 -0.52
CA ASN A 41 -1.77 5.73 -0.64
C ASN A 41 -1.83 7.20 -1.07
N LEU A 42 -1.77 8.12 -0.12
CA LEU A 42 -1.79 9.56 -0.39
C LEU A 42 -0.50 10.09 -1.03
N GLY A 43 0.56 9.30 -1.08
CA GLY A 43 1.79 9.61 -1.83
C GLY A 43 1.70 9.27 -3.31
N ALA A 44 0.63 8.62 -3.76
CA ALA A 44 0.44 8.19 -5.14
C ALA A 44 -0.10 9.34 -6.01
N VAL A 45 0.78 10.12 -6.58
CA VAL A 45 0.47 11.23 -7.49
C VAL A 45 1.05 10.99 -8.87
N LEU A 46 0.47 11.60 -9.91
CA LEU A 46 1.02 11.51 -11.26
C LEU A 46 2.39 12.20 -11.31
N ASP A 47 3.39 11.44 -11.77
CA ASP A 47 4.75 11.92 -11.95
C ASP A 47 5.25 11.50 -13.34
N SER A 48 5.69 12.46 -14.13
CA SER A 48 6.18 12.21 -15.49
C SER A 48 7.53 11.47 -15.52
N ARG A 49 8.27 11.42 -14.42
CA ARG A 49 9.61 10.79 -14.38
C ARG A 49 9.54 9.25 -14.51
N PRO A 50 8.74 8.53 -13.69
CA PRO A 50 8.51 7.09 -13.91
C PRO A 50 7.91 6.79 -15.28
N LEU A 51 6.96 7.60 -15.74
CA LEU A 51 6.38 7.45 -17.08
C LEU A 51 7.41 7.60 -18.19
N ALA A 52 8.27 8.62 -18.11
CA ALA A 52 9.34 8.83 -19.08
C ALA A 52 10.37 7.68 -19.07
N TYR A 53 10.68 7.15 -17.88
CA TYR A 53 11.53 5.97 -17.76
C TYR A 53 10.90 4.75 -18.43
N MET A 54 9.64 4.47 -18.17
CA MET A 54 8.87 3.40 -18.80
C MET A 54 8.88 3.49 -20.33
N ALA A 55 8.56 4.67 -20.85
CA ALA A 55 8.48 4.93 -22.30
C ALA A 55 9.85 4.76 -22.99
N ARG A 56 10.94 5.31 -22.40
CA ARG A 56 12.30 5.21 -22.96
C ARG A 56 12.84 3.78 -23.00
N ASN A 57 12.46 2.96 -22.02
CA ASN A 57 12.90 1.58 -21.92
C ASN A 57 11.91 0.60 -22.57
N ASN A 58 10.87 1.10 -23.21
CA ASN A 58 9.84 0.28 -23.87
C ASN A 58 9.26 -0.81 -22.94
N LEU A 59 9.00 -0.44 -21.68
CA LEU A 59 8.43 -1.36 -20.70
C LEU A 59 6.92 -1.49 -20.91
N ALA A 60 6.40 -2.70 -20.74
CA ALA A 60 4.97 -3.01 -20.71
C ALA A 60 4.38 -2.79 -19.32
N PHE A 61 5.20 -3.01 -18.29
CA PHE A 61 4.82 -2.86 -16.89
C PHE A 61 5.98 -2.25 -16.09
N LEU A 62 5.66 -1.29 -15.21
CA LEU A 62 6.64 -0.67 -14.32
C LEU A 62 6.06 -0.54 -12.90
N MET A 63 6.78 -1.05 -11.91
CA MET A 63 6.44 -0.97 -10.50
C MET A 63 7.28 0.10 -9.81
N GLU A 64 6.64 1.01 -9.08
CA GLU A 64 7.36 1.87 -8.14
C GLU A 64 7.63 1.12 -6.85
N VAL A 65 8.90 1.13 -6.42
CA VAL A 65 9.33 0.52 -5.17
C VAL A 65 10.05 1.54 -4.30
N THR A 66 9.94 1.39 -3.00
CA THR A 66 10.67 2.24 -2.03
C THR A 66 11.50 1.37 -1.09
N ARG A 67 12.50 1.96 -0.43
CA ARG A 67 13.30 1.22 0.54
C ARG A 67 12.46 0.78 1.73
N ARG A 68 12.59 -0.49 2.10
CA ARG A 68 11.93 -1.05 3.30
C ARG A 68 12.54 -0.46 4.56
N GLY A 69 11.65 -0.08 5.48
CA GLY A 69 11.98 0.23 6.86
C GLY A 69 11.48 -0.86 7.81
N GLU A 70 11.71 -0.69 9.09
CA GLU A 70 11.31 -1.63 10.15
C GLU A 70 9.79 -1.92 10.14
N ASN A 71 8.97 -0.93 9.81
CA ASN A 71 7.52 -1.06 9.75
C ASN A 71 7.02 -1.85 8.52
N ASP A 72 7.89 -2.08 7.53
CA ASP A 72 7.53 -2.75 6.26
C ASP A 72 7.90 -4.23 6.24
N ARG A 73 8.39 -4.81 7.35
CA ARG A 73 8.88 -6.20 7.42
C ARG A 73 7.88 -7.24 6.92
N LYS A 74 6.59 -6.99 7.13
CA LYS A 74 5.50 -7.91 6.74
C LYS A 74 4.88 -7.60 5.38
N GLY A 75 5.31 -6.55 4.71
CA GLY A 75 4.74 -6.16 3.43
C GLY A 75 5.41 -6.82 2.23
N GLY A 76 4.71 -6.80 1.10
CA GLY A 76 5.19 -7.34 -0.17
C GLY A 76 6.49 -6.68 -0.63
N HIS A 77 7.45 -7.47 -1.06
CA HIS A 77 8.75 -6.97 -1.48
C HIS A 77 9.19 -7.53 -2.82
N LEU A 78 10.01 -6.74 -3.50
CA LEU A 78 10.65 -7.13 -4.75
C LEU A 78 11.80 -8.10 -4.46
N ALA A 79 11.86 -9.18 -5.21
CA ALA A 79 12.95 -10.14 -5.20
C ALA A 79 13.38 -10.48 -6.65
N LYS A 80 14.43 -11.25 -6.78
CA LYS A 80 14.86 -11.88 -8.02
C LYS A 80 14.74 -13.40 -7.89
N ASP A 81 14.35 -14.04 -8.97
CA ASP A 81 14.41 -15.49 -9.10
C ASP A 81 15.83 -15.98 -9.49
N GLU A 82 15.95 -17.28 -9.76
CA GLU A 82 17.22 -17.92 -10.11
C GLU A 82 17.76 -17.47 -11.48
N ASP A 83 16.88 -16.98 -12.37
CA ASP A 83 17.20 -16.50 -13.71
C ASP A 83 17.36 -14.96 -13.77
N ASP A 84 17.51 -14.29 -12.60
CA ASP A 84 17.56 -12.83 -12.46
C ASP A 84 16.24 -12.10 -12.82
N GLY A 85 15.15 -12.83 -13.02
CA GLY A 85 13.80 -12.30 -13.22
C GLY A 85 13.29 -11.57 -11.97
N LEU A 86 12.53 -10.50 -12.18
CA LEU A 86 11.89 -9.80 -11.06
C LEU A 86 10.63 -10.56 -10.62
N LEU A 87 10.41 -10.64 -9.30
CA LEU A 87 9.18 -11.17 -8.75
C LEU A 87 8.74 -10.39 -7.50
N LEU A 88 7.44 -10.35 -7.29
CA LEU A 88 6.84 -9.84 -6.06
C LEU A 88 6.58 -11.01 -5.10
N ARG A 89 7.13 -10.91 -3.88
CA ARG A 89 6.85 -11.86 -2.80
C ARG A 89 5.86 -11.23 -1.83
N GLU A 90 4.77 -11.93 -1.57
CA GLU A 90 3.75 -11.52 -0.60
C GLU A 90 3.76 -12.45 0.63
N VAL A 91 3.54 -11.89 1.82
CA VAL A 91 3.58 -12.67 3.06
C VAL A 91 2.57 -13.83 3.08
N ALA A 92 1.42 -13.65 2.43
CA ALA A 92 0.38 -14.68 2.35
C ALA A 92 0.81 -15.93 1.52
N GLN A 93 1.86 -15.78 0.70
CA GLN A 93 2.42 -16.85 -0.12
C GLN A 93 3.72 -17.41 0.46
N CYS A 94 4.22 -16.81 1.57
CA CYS A 94 5.47 -17.21 2.19
C CYS A 94 5.24 -18.42 3.12
N PRO A 95 6.00 -19.52 2.98
CA PRO A 95 6.00 -20.62 3.92
C PRO A 95 6.36 -20.13 5.34
N GLU A 96 5.79 -20.76 6.37
CA GLU A 96 6.02 -20.34 7.76
C GLU A 96 7.50 -20.45 8.17
N ASP A 97 8.21 -21.42 7.66
CA ASP A 97 9.64 -21.65 7.91
C ASP A 97 10.57 -20.68 7.15
N ASP A 98 10.04 -19.91 6.17
CA ASP A 98 10.79 -18.87 5.43
C ASP A 98 10.46 -17.44 5.89
N LEU A 99 9.60 -17.26 6.89
CA LEU A 99 9.16 -15.94 7.35
C LEU A 99 10.30 -15.05 7.85
N ASP A 100 11.30 -15.60 8.52
CA ASP A 100 12.45 -14.84 8.99
C ASP A 100 13.27 -14.31 7.82
N HIS A 101 13.48 -15.11 6.78
CA HIS A 101 14.12 -14.66 5.54
C HIS A 101 13.28 -13.64 4.78
N PHE A 102 11.97 -13.85 4.71
CA PHE A 102 11.03 -12.90 4.10
C PHE A 102 11.10 -11.52 4.77
N GLN A 103 11.24 -11.48 6.10
CA GLN A 103 11.27 -10.25 6.89
C GLN A 103 12.65 -9.60 6.97
N ASP A 104 13.69 -10.21 6.40
CA ASP A 104 15.04 -9.65 6.36
C ASP A 104 15.11 -8.46 5.39
N ILE A 105 15.01 -7.23 5.92
CA ILE A 105 15.05 -5.98 5.16
C ILE A 105 16.47 -5.65 4.65
N SER A 106 17.51 -6.30 5.19
CA SER A 106 18.88 -6.12 4.68
C SER A 106 19.08 -6.85 3.36
N LYS A 107 18.42 -7.98 3.18
CA LYS A 107 18.42 -8.80 1.97
C LYS A 107 17.36 -8.32 0.97
N HIS A 108 16.11 -8.21 1.40
CA HIS A 108 14.97 -7.78 0.58
C HIS A 108 14.69 -6.30 0.82
N ARG A 109 15.37 -5.44 0.10
CA ARG A 109 15.46 -4.00 0.38
C ARG A 109 14.32 -3.16 -0.16
N TYR A 110 13.52 -3.67 -1.10
CA TYR A 110 12.53 -2.87 -1.83
C TYR A 110 11.11 -3.34 -1.55
N PHE A 111 10.31 -2.40 -1.05
CA PHE A 111 8.88 -2.57 -0.77
C PHE A 111 8.06 -2.20 -1.99
N ASN A 112 7.04 -2.99 -2.31
CA ASN A 112 6.07 -2.67 -3.35
C ASN A 112 5.10 -1.58 -2.86
N THR A 113 5.08 -0.44 -3.53
CA THR A 113 4.16 0.67 -3.20
C THR A 113 2.75 0.47 -3.74
N ASN A 114 2.54 -0.50 -4.62
CA ASN A 114 1.36 -0.65 -5.47
C ASN A 114 1.05 0.57 -6.37
N ASN A 115 2.05 1.41 -6.62
CA ASN A 115 2.01 2.40 -7.69
C ASN A 115 2.54 1.73 -8.97
N LEU A 116 1.68 1.49 -9.92
CA LEU A 116 1.97 0.71 -11.11
C LEU A 116 1.69 1.53 -12.37
N TRP A 117 2.55 1.37 -13.36
CA TRP A 117 2.40 1.95 -14.69
C TRP A 117 2.28 0.83 -15.70
N ILE A 118 1.31 0.94 -16.59
CA ILE A 118 0.93 -0.11 -17.53
C ILE A 118 0.82 0.51 -18.92
N ASP A 119 1.47 -0.10 -19.92
CA ASP A 119 1.26 0.24 -21.33
C ASP A 119 0.01 -0.48 -21.82
N LEU A 120 -1.04 0.27 -22.14
CA LEU A 120 -2.31 -0.26 -22.63
C LEU A 120 -2.18 -1.02 -23.96
N GLU A 121 -1.11 -0.78 -24.73
CA GLU A 121 -0.84 -1.53 -25.93
C GLU A 121 -0.36 -2.96 -25.66
N ALA A 122 0.21 -3.19 -24.47
CA ALA A 122 0.67 -4.50 -24.04
C ALA A 122 -0.43 -5.33 -23.35
N VAL A 123 -1.54 -4.70 -22.92
CA VAL A 123 -2.67 -5.41 -22.31
C VAL A 123 -3.59 -5.91 -23.39
N ASP A 124 -3.51 -7.18 -23.71
CA ASP A 124 -4.34 -7.84 -24.71
C ASP A 124 -4.75 -9.26 -24.23
N GLU A 125 -5.38 -10.03 -25.07
CA GLU A 125 -5.85 -11.40 -24.78
C GLU A 125 -4.71 -12.37 -24.40
N SER A 126 -3.46 -12.03 -24.71
CA SER A 126 -2.27 -12.80 -24.32
C SER A 126 -1.69 -12.36 -22.96
N TRP A 127 -2.32 -11.41 -22.27
CA TRP A 127 -1.86 -10.99 -20.95
C TRP A 127 -1.80 -12.18 -19.99
N PRO A 128 -0.67 -12.43 -19.34
CA PRO A 128 -0.49 -13.65 -18.58
C PRO A 128 -1.37 -13.72 -17.35
N GLU A 129 -1.77 -14.93 -16.96
CA GLU A 129 -2.46 -15.17 -15.70
C GLU A 129 -1.54 -14.83 -14.52
N LEU A 130 -2.11 -14.16 -13.52
CA LEU A 130 -1.39 -13.82 -12.30
C LEU A 130 -1.43 -14.98 -11.30
N PRO A 131 -0.36 -15.16 -10.50
CA PRO A 131 -0.32 -16.13 -9.42
C PRO A 131 -1.46 -15.90 -8.42
N LEU A 132 -2.11 -17.00 -8.00
CA LEU A 132 -3.15 -16.98 -6.99
C LEU A 132 -2.56 -16.82 -5.58
N ILE A 133 -3.21 -15.99 -4.79
CA ILE A 133 -3.00 -15.84 -3.36
C ILE A 133 -4.14 -16.57 -2.65
N VAL A 134 -3.80 -17.48 -1.74
CA VAL A 134 -4.76 -18.25 -0.97
C VAL A 134 -4.75 -17.78 0.47
N ASN A 135 -5.83 -17.12 0.90
CA ASN A 135 -6.01 -16.65 2.26
C ASN A 135 -6.99 -17.55 3.03
N ARG A 136 -6.64 -17.91 4.27
CA ARG A 136 -7.58 -18.58 5.19
C ARG A 136 -8.25 -17.53 6.07
N LYS A 137 -9.56 -17.35 5.90
CA LYS A 137 -10.33 -16.34 6.64
C LYS A 137 -11.57 -16.97 7.28
N PRO A 138 -12.02 -16.47 8.45
CA PRO A 138 -13.30 -16.87 8.99
C PRO A 138 -14.42 -16.45 8.03
N VAL A 139 -15.40 -17.34 7.80
CA VAL A 139 -16.56 -17.07 6.92
C VAL A 139 -17.39 -15.89 7.41
N ARG A 140 -17.36 -15.63 8.71
CA ARG A 140 -17.95 -14.44 9.33
C ARG A 140 -16.82 -13.57 9.92
N PRO A 141 -16.47 -12.43 9.30
CA PRO A 141 -15.35 -11.59 9.77
C PRO A 141 -15.49 -11.12 11.22
N HIS A 142 -16.72 -10.98 11.73
CA HIS A 142 -17.00 -10.56 13.11
C HIS A 142 -16.93 -11.72 14.13
N GLU A 143 -16.81 -12.96 13.66
CA GLU A 143 -16.73 -14.17 14.47
C GLU A 143 -15.44 -14.92 14.11
N PRO A 144 -14.28 -14.59 14.72
CA PRO A 144 -12.99 -15.22 14.39
C PRO A 144 -12.96 -16.74 14.56
N ALA A 145 -13.85 -17.29 15.42
CA ALA A 145 -14.02 -18.71 15.63
C ALA A 145 -14.95 -19.41 14.63
N SER A 146 -15.57 -18.67 13.71
CA SER A 146 -16.43 -19.28 12.66
C SER A 146 -15.60 -20.16 11.72
N GLU A 147 -16.30 -21.01 10.96
CA GLU A 147 -15.69 -21.88 9.96
C GLU A 147 -14.74 -21.08 9.05
N LYS A 148 -13.55 -21.65 8.76
CA LYS A 148 -12.57 -21.01 7.88
C LYS A 148 -12.80 -21.44 6.44
N VAL A 149 -12.79 -20.46 5.55
CA VAL A 149 -12.85 -20.64 4.10
C VAL A 149 -11.55 -20.21 3.44
N LEU A 150 -11.31 -20.70 2.25
CA LEU A 150 -10.22 -20.24 1.40
C LEU A 150 -10.74 -19.12 0.51
N GLN A 151 -10.20 -17.93 0.68
CA GLN A 151 -10.42 -16.80 -0.22
C GLN A 151 -9.28 -16.79 -1.25
N LEU A 152 -9.65 -16.85 -2.52
CA LEU A 152 -8.70 -16.77 -3.64
C LEU A 152 -8.70 -15.34 -4.16
N GLU A 153 -7.51 -14.78 -4.34
CA GLU A 153 -7.33 -13.44 -4.89
C GLU A 153 -6.05 -13.35 -5.71
N GLN A 154 -5.94 -12.31 -6.53
CA GLN A 154 -4.75 -11.99 -7.30
C GLN A 154 -4.28 -10.58 -6.96
N ALA A 155 -2.96 -10.37 -6.93
CA ALA A 155 -2.35 -9.07 -6.70
C ALA A 155 -1.88 -8.46 -8.03
N MET A 156 -2.28 -7.22 -8.33
CA MET A 156 -1.89 -6.54 -9.58
C MET A 156 -0.36 -6.40 -9.72
N GLY A 157 0.37 -6.25 -8.62
CA GLY A 157 1.83 -6.16 -8.62
C GLY A 157 2.53 -7.46 -9.02
N ALA A 158 1.86 -8.63 -8.91
CA ALA A 158 2.42 -9.90 -9.34
C ALA A 158 2.71 -9.95 -10.86
N ALA A 159 2.13 -9.04 -11.64
CA ALA A 159 2.42 -8.89 -13.07
C ALA A 159 3.92 -8.68 -13.36
N ILE A 160 4.69 -8.12 -12.41
CA ILE A 160 6.14 -7.92 -12.59
C ILE A 160 6.89 -9.22 -12.86
N GLY A 161 6.42 -10.35 -12.35
CA GLY A 161 7.07 -11.66 -12.51
C GLY A 161 6.62 -12.45 -13.73
N VAL A 162 5.56 -12.02 -14.43
CA VAL A 162 4.97 -12.78 -15.52
C VAL A 162 4.85 -12.00 -16.84
N VAL A 163 4.89 -10.67 -16.76
CA VAL A 163 4.80 -9.81 -17.95
C VAL A 163 6.19 -9.58 -18.53
N GLU A 164 6.35 -9.86 -19.82
CA GLU A 164 7.57 -9.51 -20.55
C GLU A 164 7.79 -7.99 -20.54
N ARG A 165 9.04 -7.56 -20.59
CA ARG A 165 9.41 -6.13 -20.54
C ARG A 165 8.87 -5.42 -19.29
N SER A 166 8.84 -6.12 -18.16
CA SER A 166 8.54 -5.52 -16.86
C SER A 166 9.79 -4.90 -16.21
N GLY A 167 9.59 -3.96 -15.32
CA GLY A 167 10.67 -3.33 -14.59
C GLY A 167 10.21 -2.71 -13.26
N ALA A 168 11.20 -2.31 -12.46
CA ALA A 168 10.95 -1.58 -11.23
C ALA A 168 11.81 -0.31 -11.17
N ILE A 169 11.30 0.71 -10.50
CA ILE A 169 12.03 1.97 -10.26
C ILE A 169 11.96 2.32 -8.78
N GLU A 170 13.11 2.64 -8.20
CA GLU A 170 13.15 3.16 -6.82
C GLU A 170 12.62 4.59 -6.80
N VAL A 171 11.67 4.85 -5.91
CA VAL A 171 11.09 6.17 -5.67
C VAL A 171 11.27 6.59 -4.22
N GLY A 172 11.17 7.89 -3.95
CA GLY A 172 11.23 8.43 -2.60
C GLY A 172 10.09 7.92 -1.72
N ARG A 173 10.30 7.95 -0.41
CA ARG A 173 9.30 7.52 0.58
C ARG A 173 8.06 8.42 0.60
N ASP A 174 8.19 9.66 0.12
CA ASP A 174 7.10 10.61 -0.10
C ASP A 174 6.01 10.09 -1.06
N ARG A 175 6.37 9.15 -1.94
CA ARG A 175 5.40 8.48 -2.83
C ARG A 175 4.67 7.31 -2.20
N PHE A 176 4.94 7.01 -0.91
CA PHE A 176 4.28 5.94 -0.18
C PHE A 176 3.86 6.40 1.21
N ALA A 177 2.63 6.92 1.30
CA ALA A 177 2.00 7.40 2.52
C ALA A 177 0.60 6.75 2.71
N PRO A 178 0.55 5.43 2.97
CA PRO A 178 -0.71 4.72 3.11
C PRO A 178 -1.41 5.06 4.42
N VAL A 179 -2.74 5.19 4.36
CA VAL A 179 -3.62 5.40 5.52
C VAL A 179 -4.48 4.15 5.71
N LYS A 180 -4.01 3.23 6.53
CA LYS A 180 -4.72 1.96 6.80
C LYS A 180 -5.48 1.98 8.11
N THR A 181 -5.04 2.77 9.05
CA THR A 181 -5.64 2.90 10.38
C THR A 181 -5.75 4.37 10.79
N THR A 182 -6.41 4.61 11.90
CA THR A 182 -6.50 5.94 12.50
C THR A 182 -5.16 6.44 13.05
N ASN A 183 -4.18 5.56 13.24
CA ASN A 183 -2.81 5.96 13.61
C ASN A 183 -2.16 6.77 12.49
N GLU A 184 -2.19 6.25 11.24
CA GLU A 184 -1.67 6.98 10.09
C GLU A 184 -2.50 8.25 9.82
N LEU A 185 -3.83 8.18 10.01
CA LEU A 185 -4.69 9.35 9.85
C LEU A 185 -4.33 10.47 10.85
N PHE A 186 -4.00 10.11 12.10
CA PHE A 186 -3.55 11.05 13.11
C PHE A 186 -2.25 11.73 12.69
N LEU A 187 -1.27 10.96 12.22
CA LEU A 187 -0.01 11.48 11.71
C LEU A 187 -0.21 12.43 10.52
N LEU A 188 -1.03 12.03 9.54
CA LEU A 188 -1.27 12.83 8.33
C LEU A 188 -2.03 14.13 8.58
N ARG A 189 -2.90 14.17 9.59
CA ARG A 189 -3.61 15.39 10.00
C ARG A 189 -2.75 16.32 10.87
N SER A 190 -1.53 15.91 11.24
CA SER A 190 -0.62 16.71 12.07
C SER A 190 0.26 17.65 11.23
N ASP A 191 1.12 18.38 11.91
CA ASP A 191 2.11 19.28 11.31
C ASP A 191 3.39 18.59 10.79
N LEU A 192 3.41 17.25 10.80
CA LEU A 192 4.48 16.44 10.21
C LEU A 192 4.44 16.43 8.69
N TYR A 193 3.30 16.80 8.11
CA TYR A 193 3.09 16.84 6.68
C TYR A 193 2.50 18.17 6.23
N SER A 194 2.83 18.56 5.02
CA SER A 194 2.24 19.71 4.33
C SER A 194 1.92 19.35 2.89
N LEU A 195 0.97 20.06 2.29
CA LEU A 195 0.70 19.94 0.86
C LEU A 195 1.49 21.00 0.10
N GLY A 196 2.29 20.56 -0.87
CA GLY A 196 2.93 21.44 -1.83
C GLY A 196 1.91 22.08 -2.80
N PRO A 197 2.34 23.07 -3.59
CA PRO A 197 1.48 23.75 -4.57
C PRO A 197 0.98 22.82 -5.69
N ASP A 198 1.63 21.69 -5.88
CA ASP A 198 1.33 20.62 -6.82
C ASP A 198 0.52 19.47 -6.16
N PHE A 199 0.01 19.70 -4.94
CA PHE A 199 -0.71 18.72 -4.11
C PHE A 199 0.10 17.49 -3.71
N HIS A 200 1.43 17.50 -3.87
CA HIS A 200 2.28 16.47 -3.30
C HIS A 200 2.34 16.60 -1.78
N LEU A 201 2.18 15.48 -1.09
CA LEU A 201 2.37 15.38 0.34
C LEU A 201 3.87 15.50 0.65
N GLN A 202 4.24 16.46 1.48
CA GLN A 202 5.63 16.72 1.87
C GLN A 202 5.80 16.46 3.36
N GLN A 203 6.70 15.55 3.71
CA GLN A 203 7.10 15.33 5.09
C GLN A 203 7.98 16.50 5.57
N THR A 204 7.63 17.10 6.72
CA THR A 204 8.30 18.30 7.27
C THR A 204 9.39 17.96 8.29
N VAL A 205 9.56 16.69 8.64
CA VAL A 205 10.50 16.17 9.63
C VAL A 205 11.34 15.03 9.03
N GLU A 206 12.50 14.75 9.58
CA GLU A 206 13.36 13.64 9.13
C GLU A 206 12.77 12.27 9.51
N SER A 207 12.14 12.17 10.67
CA SER A 207 11.58 10.92 11.19
C SER A 207 10.16 11.15 11.71
N VAL A 208 9.24 10.30 11.31
CA VAL A 208 7.84 10.31 11.78
C VAL A 208 7.75 9.51 13.08
N PRO A 209 7.12 10.05 14.13
CA PRO A 209 6.94 9.34 15.40
C PRO A 209 6.06 8.09 15.23
N ARG A 210 6.28 7.12 16.10
CA ARG A 210 5.36 5.98 16.22
C ARG A 210 4.12 6.44 16.97
N VAL A 211 2.93 6.23 16.39
CA VAL A 211 1.64 6.45 17.03
C VAL A 211 0.92 5.11 17.24
N ASP A 212 0.39 4.91 18.45
CA ASP A 212 -0.34 3.72 18.86
C ASP A 212 -1.56 4.15 19.69
N LEU A 213 -2.68 4.34 19.00
CA LEU A 213 -3.96 4.70 19.59
C LEU A 213 -4.71 3.42 19.97
N ASP A 214 -5.35 3.40 21.15
CA ASP A 214 -6.12 2.25 21.61
C ASP A 214 -7.22 1.85 20.60
N PRO A 215 -7.12 0.67 19.97
CA PRO A 215 -8.07 0.28 18.94
C PRO A 215 -9.50 0.06 19.47
N GLU A 216 -9.71 -0.12 20.77
CA GLU A 216 -11.05 -0.20 21.37
C GLU A 216 -11.79 1.13 21.25
N HIS A 217 -11.07 2.25 21.30
CA HIS A 217 -11.64 3.60 21.33
C HIS A 217 -11.39 4.43 20.08
N TYR A 218 -10.38 4.10 19.26
CA TYR A 218 -9.98 4.91 18.11
C TYR A 218 -10.06 4.21 16.76
N LYS A 219 -10.37 2.92 16.69
CA LYS A 219 -10.35 2.14 15.45
C LYS A 219 -11.33 2.67 14.39
N LEU A 220 -12.54 3.04 14.81
CA LEU A 220 -13.57 3.55 13.90
C LEU A 220 -13.43 5.07 13.76
N ILE A 221 -13.58 5.57 12.54
CA ILE A 221 -13.45 7.01 12.26
C ILE A 221 -14.36 7.88 13.10
N GLY A 222 -15.61 7.46 13.31
CA GLY A 222 -16.56 8.20 14.14
C GLY A 222 -16.17 8.29 15.62
N ASP A 223 -15.53 7.27 16.16
CA ASP A 223 -15.04 7.27 17.55
C ASP A 223 -13.72 8.05 17.66
N PHE A 224 -12.84 7.90 16.67
CA PHE A 224 -11.65 8.75 16.54
C PHE A 224 -12.02 10.25 16.53
N GLU A 225 -13.01 10.68 15.72
CA GLU A 225 -13.43 12.08 15.64
C GLU A 225 -14.14 12.61 16.90
N LYS A 226 -14.72 11.72 17.72
CA LYS A 226 -15.27 12.09 19.04
C LYS A 226 -14.17 12.40 20.04
N LEU A 227 -13.04 11.70 19.96
CA LEU A 227 -11.95 11.83 20.94
C LEU A 227 -10.83 12.76 20.46
N VAL A 228 -10.58 12.87 19.15
CA VAL A 228 -9.57 13.77 18.59
C VAL A 228 -10.23 15.07 18.14
N LYS A 229 -10.21 16.07 18.99
CA LYS A 229 -10.79 17.41 18.74
C LYS A 229 -9.80 18.37 18.08
N GLY A 230 -8.55 18.04 18.09
CA GLY A 230 -7.45 18.74 17.44
C GLY A 230 -6.18 17.93 17.63
N ILE A 231 -5.24 18.06 16.72
CA ILE A 231 -3.96 17.36 16.79
C ILE A 231 -2.90 18.38 17.19
N PRO A 232 -2.18 18.13 18.29
CA PRO A 232 -1.06 18.98 18.70
C PRO A 232 0.13 18.82 17.74
N SER A 233 1.13 19.68 17.86
CA SER A 233 2.39 19.49 17.15
C SER A 233 3.04 18.17 17.54
N LEU A 234 3.47 17.41 16.55
CA LEU A 234 4.20 16.15 16.73
C LEU A 234 5.70 16.27 16.37
N LYS A 235 6.19 17.45 16.04
CA LYS A 235 7.58 17.66 15.58
C LYS A 235 8.64 17.32 16.64
N GLU A 236 8.31 17.47 17.92
CA GLU A 236 9.18 17.11 19.03
C GLU A 236 8.79 15.76 19.68
N CYS A 237 7.78 15.05 19.14
CA CYS A 237 7.34 13.75 19.62
C CYS A 237 8.18 12.63 18.99
N HIS A 238 8.62 11.65 19.79
CA HIS A 238 9.31 10.45 19.31
C HIS A 238 8.34 9.27 19.22
N SER A 239 7.48 9.15 20.23
CA SER A 239 6.40 8.16 20.22
C SER A 239 5.18 8.65 21.00
N LEU A 240 3.99 8.24 20.55
CA LEU A 240 2.72 8.48 21.24
C LEU A 240 1.99 7.15 21.43
N LYS A 241 1.74 6.80 22.69
CA LYS A 241 0.86 5.70 23.04
C LYS A 241 -0.34 6.23 23.81
N VAL A 242 -1.55 5.81 23.41
CA VAL A 242 -2.80 6.19 24.08
C VAL A 242 -3.54 4.93 24.49
N GLU A 243 -3.85 4.81 25.77
CA GLU A 243 -4.63 3.72 26.38
C GLU A 243 -5.92 4.30 26.96
N GLY A 244 -7.06 3.76 26.58
CA GLY A 244 -8.38 4.21 26.99
C GLY A 244 -8.88 5.47 26.24
N PRO A 245 -10.06 6.01 26.64
CA PRO A 245 -10.77 7.06 25.87
C PRO A 245 -10.28 8.48 26.23
N VAL A 246 -9.05 8.80 25.88
CA VAL A 246 -8.46 10.14 26.11
C VAL A 246 -8.95 11.14 25.05
N THR A 247 -9.44 12.30 25.46
CA THR A 247 -9.72 13.40 24.53
C THR A 247 -8.43 14.15 24.21
N ILE A 248 -8.04 14.13 22.92
CA ILE A 248 -6.86 14.84 22.41
C ILE A 248 -7.28 16.18 21.82
N THR A 249 -6.56 17.25 22.19
CA THR A 249 -6.78 18.61 21.69
C THR A 249 -5.49 19.23 21.16
N SER A 250 -5.61 20.23 20.30
CA SER A 250 -4.46 20.96 19.74
C SER A 250 -3.63 21.74 20.77
N GLU A 251 -4.15 21.91 21.99
CA GLU A 251 -3.47 22.63 23.08
C GLU A 251 -2.50 21.73 23.87
N MET A 252 -2.55 20.42 23.66
CA MET A 252 -1.63 19.50 24.32
C MET A 252 -0.22 19.67 23.76
N GLU A 253 0.80 19.43 24.57
CA GLU A 253 2.20 19.39 24.16
C GLU A 253 2.72 17.94 24.16
N PHE A 254 3.23 17.48 23.01
CA PHE A 254 3.81 16.14 22.86
C PHE A 254 5.30 16.26 22.57
N LYS A 255 6.14 15.87 23.54
CA LYS A 255 7.61 15.91 23.45
C LYS A 255 8.21 14.57 23.90
N GLY A 256 9.17 14.08 23.15
CA GLY A 256 9.81 12.78 23.45
C GLY A 256 8.82 11.62 23.37
N ASP A 257 8.88 10.72 24.33
CA ASP A 257 7.99 9.57 24.43
C ASP A 257 6.79 9.89 25.30
N VAL A 258 5.60 9.93 24.69
CA VAL A 258 4.34 10.33 25.34
C VAL A 258 3.46 9.10 25.57
N HIS A 259 2.95 8.96 26.78
CA HIS A 259 1.99 7.91 27.12
C HIS A 259 0.79 8.53 27.85
N LEU A 260 -0.37 8.50 27.20
CA LEU A 260 -1.63 8.96 27.75
C LEU A 260 -2.49 7.79 28.24
N ARG A 261 -3.18 7.97 29.36
CA ARG A 261 -4.11 7.00 29.90
C ARG A 261 -5.40 7.67 30.30
N GLY A 262 -6.53 7.10 29.86
CA GLY A 262 -7.87 7.56 30.15
C GLY A 262 -8.65 6.64 31.10
#